data_d64911d45d2cfad42bcce0b8e65d4d03
#
_entry.id   d64911d45d2cfad42bcce0b8e65d4d03
#
_cell.length_a   1.000
_cell.length_b   1.000
_cell.length_c   1.000
_cell.angle_alpha   90.00
_cell.angle_beta   90.00
_cell.angle_gamma   90.00
#
_symmetry.space_group_name_H-M   'P 1'
#
loop_
_entity.id
_entity.type
_entity.pdbx_description
1 polymer ?
#
loop_
_entity_poly.entity_id
_entity_poly.type
_entity_poly.pdbx_seq_one_letter_code
_entity_poly.pdbx_strand_id
1 'polypeptide(L)'
;MTATARCITCGGDGIVDVDVLSPALIGEWGLAPDEVAYVNRQQGRHCPRCRSTLRCMALAAAILRYAGAAGTFAEFVRTDAARRLSVLEINEAGGVSAFLARLPLREFAEFPRVDMQALPHADRSFDLVVHSDTLEHVPDPVRGLAECRRVLRDGGACVFTVPMVVGRLTRSRAGRPPSYHGTPADGAGYLVHTEFGADAWRWPLLAGFAEVRAVAVEPPAAHAFTAIR
;
A
#
# COMPACT_ATOMS: atom_id res chain seq x y z
N MET A 1 22.08 24.40 -4.66
CA MET A 1 21.78 23.21 -5.50
C MET A 1 20.97 22.28 -4.63
N THR A 2 19.65 22.20 -4.83
CA THR A 2 18.78 21.25 -4.14
C THR A 2 19.18 19.85 -4.58
N ALA A 3 19.56 18.99 -3.64
CA ALA A 3 19.87 17.59 -3.92
C ALA A 3 18.67 16.96 -4.67
N THR A 4 18.90 16.44 -5.85
CA THR A 4 17.87 15.77 -6.64
C THR A 4 17.36 14.60 -5.80
N ALA A 5 16.06 14.60 -5.50
CA ALA A 5 15.47 13.56 -4.66
C ALA A 5 15.65 12.19 -5.33
N ARG A 6 16.38 11.30 -4.66
CA ARG A 6 16.66 9.93 -5.15
C ARG A 6 15.53 9.00 -4.80
N CYS A 7 15.07 8.22 -5.76
CA CYS A 7 14.00 7.25 -5.55
C CYS A 7 14.46 6.10 -4.63
N ILE A 8 13.85 5.95 -3.47
CA ILE A 8 14.17 4.87 -2.52
C ILE A 8 13.83 3.47 -3.08
N THR A 9 12.93 3.37 -4.06
CA THR A 9 12.59 2.08 -4.67
C THR A 9 13.70 1.59 -5.60
N CYS A 10 14.17 2.44 -6.54
CA CYS A 10 15.11 1.98 -7.57
C CYS A 10 16.46 2.70 -7.61
N GLY A 11 16.65 3.74 -6.82
CA GLY A 11 17.85 4.57 -6.81
C GLY A 11 17.98 5.54 -8.00
N GLY A 12 16.93 5.67 -8.83
CA GLY A 12 16.92 6.63 -9.94
C GLY A 12 16.77 8.06 -9.45
N ASP A 13 17.32 8.99 -10.21
CA ASP A 13 17.25 10.43 -9.94
C ASP A 13 16.04 11.05 -10.64
N GLY A 14 15.59 12.17 -10.09
CA GLY A 14 14.45 12.91 -10.59
C GLY A 14 13.11 12.36 -10.11
N ILE A 15 12.18 13.28 -9.92
CA ILE A 15 10.79 13.00 -9.57
C ILE A 15 9.93 13.89 -10.46
N VAL A 16 8.85 13.36 -10.99
CA VAL A 16 7.88 14.09 -11.81
C VAL A 16 6.54 14.17 -11.08
N ASP A 17 5.85 15.28 -11.26
CA ASP A 17 4.52 15.52 -10.70
C ASP A 17 3.48 15.46 -11.81
N VAL A 18 2.37 14.73 -11.57
CA VAL A 18 1.22 14.60 -12.46
C VAL A 18 -0.05 14.69 -11.63
N ASP A 19 -1.02 15.48 -12.07
CA ASP A 19 -2.34 15.47 -11.47
C ASP A 19 -3.08 14.20 -11.87
N VAL A 20 -3.59 13.47 -10.87
CA VAL A 20 -4.28 12.18 -11.08
C VAL A 20 -5.78 12.27 -10.82
N LEU A 21 -6.24 13.29 -10.10
CA LEU A 21 -7.65 13.48 -9.80
C LEU A 21 -8.38 14.18 -10.95
N SER A 22 -9.45 13.55 -11.44
CA SER A 22 -10.37 14.21 -12.37
C SER A 22 -11.31 15.16 -11.64
N PRO A 23 -11.84 16.22 -12.32
CA PRO A 23 -12.85 17.11 -11.73
C PRO A 23 -14.09 16.35 -11.24
N ALA A 24 -14.49 15.29 -11.94
CA ALA A 24 -15.61 14.45 -11.54
C ALA A 24 -15.36 13.75 -10.19
N LEU A 25 -14.18 13.17 -10.01
CA LEU A 25 -13.82 12.48 -8.77
C LEU A 25 -13.66 13.46 -7.59
N ILE A 26 -13.09 14.66 -7.85
CA ILE A 26 -13.00 15.74 -6.86
C ILE A 26 -14.41 16.12 -6.35
N GLY A 27 -15.35 16.29 -7.27
CA GLY A 27 -16.74 16.62 -6.94
C GLY A 27 -17.47 15.47 -6.20
N GLU A 28 -17.30 14.23 -6.67
CA GLU A 28 -17.89 13.03 -6.06
C GLU A 28 -17.46 12.83 -4.59
N TRP A 29 -16.18 13.05 -4.33
CA TRP A 29 -15.61 12.90 -2.98
C TRP A 29 -15.70 14.17 -2.15
N GLY A 30 -16.11 15.30 -2.75
CA GLY A 30 -16.21 16.61 -2.11
C GLY A 30 -14.84 17.01 -1.53
N LEU A 31 -13.79 16.89 -2.32
CA LEU A 31 -12.43 17.20 -1.85
C LEU A 31 -12.20 18.71 -1.82
N ALA A 32 -11.67 19.20 -0.70
CA ALA A 32 -11.18 20.56 -0.59
C ALA A 32 -9.86 20.75 -1.39
N PRO A 33 -9.48 21.99 -1.76
CA PRO A 33 -8.28 22.23 -2.58
C PRO A 33 -6.99 21.67 -1.98
N ASP A 34 -6.83 21.73 -0.66
CA ASP A 34 -5.68 21.16 0.07
C ASP A 34 -5.69 19.63 0.07
N GLU A 35 -6.87 19.00 0.14
CA GLU A 35 -7.03 17.56 0.00
C GLU A 35 -6.70 17.10 -1.43
N VAL A 36 -7.12 17.87 -2.45
CA VAL A 36 -6.77 17.62 -3.86
C VAL A 36 -5.25 17.68 -4.05
N ALA A 37 -4.60 18.73 -3.55
CA ALA A 37 -3.16 18.88 -3.64
C ALA A 37 -2.42 17.72 -2.93
N TYR A 38 -2.91 17.30 -1.77
CA TYR A 38 -2.38 16.18 -1.02
C TYR A 38 -2.47 14.86 -1.78
N VAL A 39 -3.66 14.53 -2.33
CA VAL A 39 -3.87 13.28 -3.05
C VAL A 39 -3.08 13.25 -4.36
N ASN A 40 -3.07 14.36 -5.12
CA ASN A 40 -2.25 14.46 -6.33
C ASN A 40 -0.76 14.25 -6.02
N ARG A 41 -0.25 14.84 -4.94
CA ARG A 41 1.15 14.61 -4.53
C ARG A 41 1.41 13.15 -4.14
N GLN A 42 0.52 12.54 -3.37
CA GLN A 42 0.64 11.16 -2.91
C GLN A 42 0.68 10.15 -4.06
N GLN A 43 -0.20 10.33 -5.04
CA GLN A 43 -0.44 9.36 -6.11
C GLN A 43 0.18 9.75 -7.45
N GLY A 44 0.34 11.05 -7.72
CA GLY A 44 0.83 11.55 -9.00
C GLY A 44 2.33 11.82 -9.02
N ARG A 45 2.93 12.14 -7.85
CA ARG A 45 4.37 12.34 -7.76
C ARG A 45 5.10 11.01 -7.82
N HIS A 46 5.92 10.79 -8.86
CA HIS A 46 6.52 9.48 -9.11
C HIS A 46 7.92 9.54 -9.72
N CYS A 47 8.66 8.43 -9.60
CA CYS A 47 9.94 8.23 -10.27
C CYS A 47 9.73 7.90 -11.76
N PRO A 48 10.32 8.64 -12.71
CA PRO A 48 10.16 8.36 -14.14
C PRO A 48 10.77 7.03 -14.56
N ARG A 49 11.77 6.52 -13.81
CA ARG A 49 12.49 5.28 -14.14
C ARG A 49 11.72 4.02 -13.77
N CYS A 50 11.18 3.93 -12.56
CA CYS A 50 10.50 2.72 -12.06
C CYS A 50 8.99 2.90 -11.85
N ARG A 51 8.46 4.09 -12.11
CA ARG A 51 7.05 4.45 -11.96
C ARG A 51 6.52 4.39 -10.53
N SER A 52 7.39 4.15 -9.53
CA SER A 52 6.97 4.20 -8.12
C SER A 52 6.49 5.59 -7.76
N THR A 53 5.24 5.68 -7.31
CA THR A 53 4.65 6.89 -6.71
C THR A 53 5.22 7.11 -5.32
N LEU A 54 4.91 8.25 -4.68
CA LEU A 54 5.33 8.46 -3.28
C LEU A 54 4.77 7.38 -2.35
N ARG A 55 3.56 6.85 -2.60
CA ARG A 55 3.03 5.71 -1.83
C ARG A 55 3.86 4.45 -2.01
N CYS A 56 4.22 4.12 -3.24
CA CYS A 56 5.12 2.98 -3.50
C CYS A 56 6.48 3.18 -2.82
N MET A 57 6.98 4.42 -2.80
CA MET A 57 8.24 4.75 -2.10
C MET A 57 8.08 4.60 -0.58
N ALA A 58 6.93 5.00 -0.01
CA ALA A 58 6.64 4.79 1.41
C ALA A 58 6.53 3.30 1.75
N LEU A 59 5.90 2.50 0.87
CA LEU A 59 5.81 1.05 1.01
C LEU A 59 7.21 0.41 1.00
N ALA A 60 8.06 0.78 0.03
CA ALA A 60 9.45 0.33 -0.05
C ALA A 60 10.24 0.70 1.21
N ALA A 61 10.11 1.95 1.68
CA ALA A 61 10.76 2.42 2.91
C ALA A 61 10.29 1.65 4.16
N ALA A 62 9.00 1.34 4.24
CA ALA A 62 8.44 0.56 5.35
C ALA A 62 8.96 -0.88 5.37
N ILE A 63 9.06 -1.53 4.20
CA ILE A 63 9.64 -2.88 4.10
C ILE A 63 11.12 -2.86 4.47
N LEU A 64 11.89 -1.89 3.95
CA LEU A 64 13.32 -1.74 4.31
C LEU A 64 13.49 -1.55 5.82
N ARG A 65 12.67 -0.70 6.44
CA ARG A 65 12.73 -0.46 7.88
C ARG A 65 12.37 -1.71 8.70
N TYR A 66 11.35 -2.46 8.28
CA TYR A 66 10.99 -3.73 8.90
C TYR A 66 12.14 -4.74 8.82
N ALA A 67 12.77 -4.86 7.66
CA ALA A 67 13.89 -5.76 7.43
C ALA A 67 15.22 -5.29 8.05
N GLY A 68 15.29 -4.10 8.67
CA GLY A 68 16.54 -3.50 9.14
C GLY A 68 17.56 -3.23 8.05
N ALA A 69 17.09 -3.02 6.81
CA ALA A 69 17.93 -2.85 5.63
C ALA A 69 18.17 -1.37 5.31
N ALA A 70 19.37 -1.06 4.82
CA ALA A 70 19.74 0.24 4.28
C ALA A 70 19.74 0.25 2.75
N GLY A 71 19.86 1.43 2.14
CA GLY A 71 19.93 1.58 0.70
C GLY A 71 18.57 1.61 0.01
N THR A 72 18.50 1.15 -1.22
CA THR A 72 17.29 1.10 -2.04
C THR A 72 16.59 -0.25 -1.96
N PHE A 73 15.29 -0.27 -2.26
CA PHE A 73 14.54 -1.51 -2.33
C PHE A 73 15.06 -2.45 -3.44
N ALA A 74 15.52 -1.88 -4.55
CA ALA A 74 16.17 -2.62 -5.64
C ALA A 74 17.47 -3.33 -5.22
N GLU A 75 18.23 -2.75 -4.29
CA GLU A 75 19.41 -3.39 -3.69
C GLU A 75 18.99 -4.46 -2.68
N PHE A 76 18.03 -4.15 -1.82
CA PHE A 76 17.53 -5.06 -0.79
C PHE A 76 17.05 -6.40 -1.37
N VAL A 77 16.23 -6.41 -2.42
CA VAL A 77 15.68 -7.66 -2.99
C VAL A 77 16.76 -8.60 -3.58
N ARG A 78 18.00 -8.12 -3.73
CA ARG A 78 19.14 -8.91 -4.18
C ARG A 78 19.92 -9.57 -3.04
N THR A 79 19.65 -9.15 -1.80
CA THR A 79 20.37 -9.69 -0.63
C THR A 79 19.90 -11.11 -0.28
N ASP A 80 20.78 -11.90 0.31
CA ASP A 80 20.43 -13.24 0.80
C ASP A 80 19.35 -13.17 1.90
N ALA A 81 19.33 -12.10 2.69
CA ALA A 81 18.32 -11.90 3.70
C ALA A 81 16.92 -11.77 3.07
N ALA A 82 16.76 -10.92 2.05
CA ALA A 82 15.50 -10.76 1.35
C ALA A 82 15.05 -12.03 0.63
N ARG A 83 16.01 -12.77 0.02
CA ARG A 83 15.73 -14.01 -0.72
C ARG A 83 15.22 -15.16 0.16
N ARG A 84 15.42 -15.09 1.49
CA ARG A 84 14.90 -16.06 2.47
C ARG A 84 13.52 -15.72 2.99
N LEU A 85 13.01 -14.50 2.74
CA LEU A 85 11.67 -14.11 3.18
C LEU A 85 10.59 -14.82 2.36
N SER A 86 9.66 -15.45 3.04
CA SER A 86 8.41 -15.94 2.47
C SER A 86 7.44 -14.76 2.39
N VAL A 87 7.11 -14.31 1.18
CA VAL A 87 6.34 -13.08 0.94
C VAL A 87 5.04 -13.42 0.23
N LEU A 88 3.91 -12.97 0.80
CA LEU A 88 2.63 -12.93 0.10
C LEU A 88 2.37 -11.50 -0.37
N GLU A 89 2.28 -11.31 -1.68
CA GLU A 89 1.83 -10.07 -2.28
C GLU A 89 0.37 -10.23 -2.70
N ILE A 90 -0.51 -9.37 -2.16
CA ILE A 90 -1.94 -9.37 -2.45
C ILE A 90 -2.25 -8.21 -3.40
N ASN A 91 -2.69 -8.53 -4.60
CA ASN A 91 -2.81 -7.63 -5.74
C ASN A 91 -1.47 -6.94 -6.08
N GLU A 92 -1.42 -6.26 -7.18
CA GLU A 92 -0.19 -5.58 -7.59
C GLU A 92 0.13 -4.41 -6.64
N ALA A 93 1.29 -4.47 -5.99
CA ALA A 93 1.76 -3.42 -5.08
C ALA A 93 2.42 -2.24 -5.83
N GLY A 94 1.88 -1.87 -6.98
CA GLY A 94 2.34 -0.79 -7.82
C GLY A 94 3.81 -0.94 -8.22
N GLY A 95 4.57 0.16 -8.27
CA GLY A 95 5.98 0.14 -8.66
C GLY A 95 6.91 -0.72 -7.81
N VAL A 96 6.43 -1.27 -6.68
CA VAL A 96 7.20 -2.20 -5.82
C VAL A 96 7.07 -3.64 -6.32
N SER A 97 5.96 -3.99 -6.96
CA SER A 97 5.64 -5.36 -7.42
C SER A 97 6.72 -5.97 -8.31
N ALA A 98 7.24 -5.21 -9.29
CA ALA A 98 8.30 -5.68 -10.19
C ALA A 98 9.60 -6.06 -9.47
N PHE A 99 9.83 -5.52 -8.28
CA PHE A 99 10.98 -5.87 -7.43
C PHE A 99 10.66 -7.06 -6.54
N LEU A 100 9.46 -7.12 -5.95
CA LEU A 100 8.99 -8.27 -5.18
C LEU A 100 8.99 -9.56 -6.03
N ALA A 101 8.64 -9.45 -7.31
CA ALA A 101 8.66 -10.58 -8.25
C ALA A 101 10.04 -11.24 -8.45
N ARG A 102 11.14 -10.61 -7.97
CA ARG A 102 12.48 -11.17 -7.98
C ARG A 102 12.80 -12.06 -6.78
N LEU A 103 11.93 -12.05 -5.78
CA LEU A 103 12.10 -12.87 -4.57
C LEU A 103 11.67 -14.32 -4.86
N PRO A 104 12.52 -15.31 -4.59
CA PRO A 104 12.25 -16.71 -4.96
C PRO A 104 11.10 -17.33 -4.17
N LEU A 105 10.79 -16.81 -2.98
CA LEU A 105 9.73 -17.29 -2.11
C LEU A 105 8.54 -16.29 -2.06
N ARG A 106 8.35 -15.52 -3.13
CA ARG A 106 7.18 -14.65 -3.30
C ARG A 106 6.03 -15.47 -3.87
N GLU A 107 4.87 -15.37 -3.23
CA GLU A 107 3.57 -15.81 -3.74
C GLU A 107 2.71 -14.60 -4.09
N PHE A 108 1.98 -14.68 -5.21
CA PHE A 108 1.12 -13.60 -5.70
C PHE A 108 -0.34 -14.03 -5.66
N ALA A 109 -1.13 -13.34 -4.88
CA ALA A 109 -2.56 -13.57 -4.72
C ALA A 109 -3.35 -12.39 -5.32
N GLU A 110 -4.19 -12.66 -6.32
CA GLU A 110 -4.92 -11.63 -7.05
C GLU A 110 -6.43 -11.88 -7.03
N PHE A 111 -7.18 -10.83 -6.69
CA PHE A 111 -8.64 -10.83 -6.81
C PHE A 111 -9.05 -10.87 -8.30
N PRO A 112 -10.11 -11.61 -8.71
CA PRO A 112 -11.05 -12.32 -7.84
C PRO A 112 -10.66 -13.78 -7.52
N ARG A 113 -9.52 -14.29 -8.02
CA ARG A 113 -9.10 -15.68 -7.77
C ARG A 113 -8.80 -15.95 -6.30
N VAL A 114 -8.29 -14.94 -5.59
CA VAL A 114 -8.02 -14.99 -4.16
C VAL A 114 -8.68 -13.80 -3.49
N ASP A 115 -9.63 -14.04 -2.60
CA ASP A 115 -10.22 -13.00 -1.76
C ASP A 115 -9.37 -12.82 -0.50
N MET A 116 -8.94 -11.58 -0.26
CA MET A 116 -8.19 -11.20 0.94
C MET A 116 -8.91 -11.55 2.24
N GLN A 117 -10.26 -11.64 2.23
CA GLN A 117 -11.08 -11.97 3.38
C GLN A 117 -11.14 -13.47 3.68
N ALA A 118 -10.58 -14.32 2.81
CA ALA A 118 -10.57 -15.78 2.94
C ALA A 118 -9.34 -16.35 2.22
N LEU A 119 -8.15 -16.03 2.71
CA LEU A 119 -6.88 -16.46 2.10
C LEU A 119 -6.75 -18.01 2.17
N PRO A 120 -6.48 -18.69 1.03
CA PRO A 120 -6.37 -20.16 0.98
C PRO A 120 -5.07 -20.69 1.58
N HIS A 121 -4.30 -19.85 2.26
CA HIS A 121 -2.99 -20.18 2.81
C HIS A 121 -3.10 -20.68 4.25
N ALA A 122 -2.18 -21.56 4.65
CA ALA A 122 -2.08 -22.05 6.01
C ALA A 122 -1.68 -20.92 6.98
N ASP A 123 -2.00 -21.09 8.25
CA ASP A 123 -1.56 -20.22 9.33
C ASP A 123 -0.03 -20.17 9.38
N ARG A 124 0.52 -18.98 9.70
CA ARG A 124 1.97 -18.80 9.92
C ARG A 124 2.87 -19.26 8.77
N SER A 125 2.44 -19.00 7.53
CA SER A 125 3.15 -19.41 6.32
C SER A 125 4.16 -18.37 5.83
N PHE A 126 3.91 -17.08 6.13
CA PHE A 126 4.67 -15.97 5.55
C PHE A 126 5.39 -15.14 6.62
N ASP A 127 6.53 -14.57 6.23
CA ASP A 127 7.27 -13.59 7.02
C ASP A 127 6.75 -12.18 6.75
N LEU A 128 6.25 -11.95 5.54
CA LEU A 128 5.80 -10.64 5.07
C LEU A 128 4.55 -10.79 4.20
N VAL A 129 3.52 -10.00 4.48
CA VAL A 129 2.38 -9.76 3.60
C VAL A 129 2.46 -8.33 3.09
N VAL A 130 2.31 -8.12 1.77
CA VAL A 130 2.40 -6.80 1.15
C VAL A 130 1.17 -6.56 0.29
N HIS A 131 0.55 -5.40 0.43
CA HIS A 131 -0.46 -4.91 -0.50
C HIS A 131 -0.46 -3.38 -0.60
N SER A 132 -0.95 -2.87 -1.71
CA SER A 132 -1.08 -1.42 -1.95
C SER A 132 -2.40 -1.16 -2.62
N ASP A 133 -3.15 -0.17 -2.12
CA ASP A 133 -4.43 0.24 -2.73
C ASP A 133 -5.37 -0.95 -2.99
N THR A 134 -5.51 -1.78 -2.00
CA THR A 134 -6.34 -3.00 -2.03
C THR A 134 -7.45 -2.91 -0.97
N LEU A 135 -7.12 -2.45 0.22
CA LEU A 135 -7.98 -2.56 1.39
C LEU A 135 -9.25 -1.71 1.28
N GLU A 136 -9.22 -0.61 0.55
CA GLU A 136 -10.39 0.24 0.26
C GLU A 136 -11.45 -0.48 -0.58
N HIS A 137 -11.05 -1.52 -1.33
CA HIS A 137 -11.91 -2.34 -2.18
C HIS A 137 -12.41 -3.61 -1.46
N VAL A 138 -11.95 -3.85 -0.24
CA VAL A 138 -12.38 -5.01 0.56
C VAL A 138 -13.65 -4.67 1.34
N PRO A 139 -14.75 -5.42 1.19
CA PRO A 139 -16.01 -5.15 1.88
C PRO A 139 -15.88 -5.10 3.40
N ASP A 140 -15.10 -6.01 3.98
CA ASP A 140 -14.74 -6.01 5.42
C ASP A 140 -13.21 -5.92 5.57
N PRO A 141 -12.63 -4.72 5.68
CA PRO A 141 -11.19 -4.55 5.77
C PRO A 141 -10.59 -5.10 7.07
N VAL A 142 -11.37 -5.18 8.15
CA VAL A 142 -10.91 -5.81 9.41
C VAL A 142 -10.72 -7.30 9.22
N ARG A 143 -11.67 -7.96 8.56
CA ARG A 143 -11.57 -9.38 8.22
C ARG A 143 -10.40 -9.65 7.27
N GLY A 144 -10.22 -8.81 6.22
CA GLY A 144 -9.07 -8.94 5.32
C GLY A 144 -7.73 -8.84 6.05
N LEU A 145 -7.59 -7.87 6.95
CA LEU A 145 -6.39 -7.70 7.76
C LEU A 145 -6.21 -8.85 8.79
N ALA A 146 -7.31 -9.38 9.34
CA ALA A 146 -7.24 -10.54 10.24
C ALA A 146 -6.72 -11.79 9.51
N GLU A 147 -7.10 -12.00 8.25
CA GLU A 147 -6.56 -13.05 7.40
C GLU A 147 -5.07 -12.84 7.10
N CYS A 148 -4.65 -11.60 6.79
CA CYS A 148 -3.23 -11.25 6.65
C CYS A 148 -2.46 -11.60 7.94
N ARG A 149 -3.03 -11.26 9.11
CA ARG A 149 -2.44 -11.61 10.39
C ARG A 149 -2.37 -13.12 10.60
N ARG A 150 -3.41 -13.86 10.25
CA ARG A 150 -3.47 -15.33 10.41
C ARG A 150 -2.33 -16.02 9.67
N VAL A 151 -2.10 -15.63 8.42
CA VAL A 151 -1.08 -16.26 7.56
C VAL A 151 0.34 -15.83 7.89
N LEU A 152 0.54 -14.74 8.63
CA LEU A 152 1.87 -14.30 9.07
C LEU A 152 2.42 -15.19 10.19
N ARG A 153 3.72 -15.41 10.22
CA ARG A 153 4.46 -15.99 11.33
C ARG A 153 4.52 -15.02 12.51
N ASP A 154 4.82 -15.53 13.69
CA ASP A 154 5.03 -14.67 14.87
C ASP A 154 6.23 -13.73 14.60
N GLY A 155 6.02 -12.43 14.85
CA GLY A 155 6.98 -11.38 14.48
C GLY A 155 6.95 -10.98 13.01
N GLY A 156 6.15 -11.64 12.17
CA GLY A 156 5.93 -11.27 10.78
C GLY A 156 5.11 -9.98 10.65
N ALA A 157 5.15 -9.35 9.48
CA ALA A 157 4.52 -8.06 9.26
C ALA A 157 3.60 -8.04 8.03
N CYS A 158 2.47 -7.34 8.14
CA CYS A 158 1.71 -6.83 7.02
C CYS A 158 2.13 -5.40 6.73
N VAL A 159 2.70 -5.15 5.55
CA VAL A 159 3.15 -3.81 5.13
C VAL A 159 2.28 -3.35 3.96
N PHE A 160 1.60 -2.22 4.15
CA PHE A 160 0.60 -1.80 3.19
C PHE A 160 0.43 -0.28 3.08
N THR A 161 -0.21 0.15 1.99
CA THR A 161 -0.71 1.50 1.80
C THR A 161 -2.19 1.49 1.46
N VAL A 162 -2.86 2.60 1.74
CA VAL A 162 -4.23 2.89 1.30
C VAL A 162 -4.27 4.33 0.80
N PRO A 163 -5.17 4.68 -0.13
CA PRO A 163 -5.46 6.06 -0.47
C PRO A 163 -6.04 6.77 0.74
N MET A 164 -5.29 7.69 1.34
CA MET A 164 -5.73 8.42 2.53
C MET A 164 -6.10 9.86 2.21
N VAL A 165 -7.22 10.33 2.76
CA VAL A 165 -7.54 11.75 2.83
C VAL A 165 -7.25 12.23 4.26
N VAL A 166 -6.07 12.83 4.47
CA VAL A 166 -5.55 13.14 5.83
C VAL A 166 -6.39 14.13 6.61
N GLY A 167 -7.16 14.99 5.94
CA GLY A 167 -8.05 15.94 6.60
C GLY A 167 -9.31 15.32 7.20
N ARG A 168 -9.50 14.01 7.08
CA ARG A 168 -10.73 13.30 7.47
C ARG A 168 -10.43 12.06 8.29
N LEU A 169 -11.45 11.57 9.00
CA LEU A 169 -11.47 10.22 9.55
C LEU A 169 -12.01 9.24 8.50
N THR A 170 -11.62 7.97 8.65
CA THR A 170 -12.09 6.87 7.81
C THR A 170 -13.59 6.72 7.90
N ARG A 171 -14.25 6.51 6.76
CA ARG A 171 -15.70 6.30 6.68
C ARG A 171 -16.07 5.21 5.69
N SER A 172 -17.17 4.51 5.96
CA SER A 172 -17.78 3.57 5.04
C SER A 172 -18.48 4.31 3.89
N ARG A 173 -18.48 3.69 2.71
CA ARG A 173 -19.29 4.14 1.57
C ARG A 173 -20.68 3.50 1.52
N ALA A 174 -21.04 2.66 2.47
CA ALA A 174 -22.38 2.09 2.55
C ALA A 174 -23.46 3.20 2.55
N GLY A 175 -24.45 3.08 1.67
CA GLY A 175 -25.51 4.06 1.49
C GLY A 175 -25.12 5.33 0.71
N ARG A 176 -23.92 5.38 0.13
CA ARG A 176 -23.44 6.43 -0.77
C ARG A 176 -23.46 5.96 -2.22
N PRO A 177 -23.46 6.87 -3.21
CA PRO A 177 -23.26 6.50 -4.61
C PRO A 177 -22.00 5.66 -4.79
N PRO A 178 -22.01 4.63 -5.66
CA PRO A 178 -20.81 3.85 -5.95
C PRO A 178 -19.67 4.72 -6.45
N SER A 179 -18.46 4.47 -5.96
CA SER A 179 -17.23 5.11 -6.43
C SER A 179 -16.25 4.03 -6.88
N TYR A 180 -15.59 4.27 -8.00
CA TYR A 180 -14.67 3.33 -8.61
C TYR A 180 -13.32 4.02 -8.79
N HIS A 181 -12.24 3.34 -8.40
CA HIS A 181 -10.87 3.81 -8.62
C HIS A 181 -10.16 2.92 -9.64
N GLY A 182 -9.20 3.53 -10.36
CA GLY A 182 -8.40 2.83 -11.36
C GLY A 182 -9.09 2.71 -12.72
N THR A 183 -8.51 1.91 -13.61
CA THR A 183 -9.07 1.62 -14.93
C THR A 183 -9.74 0.25 -14.86
N PRO A 184 -11.07 0.17 -14.83
CA PRO A 184 -11.74 -1.12 -14.72
C PRO A 184 -11.53 -1.94 -15.98
N ALA A 185 -10.93 -3.12 -15.86
CA ALA A 185 -11.01 -4.12 -16.92
C ALA A 185 -12.44 -4.72 -16.97
N ASP A 186 -13.15 -4.73 -15.83
CA ASP A 186 -14.48 -5.32 -15.66
C ASP A 186 -15.32 -4.74 -14.50
N GLY A 187 -14.99 -3.58 -13.98
CA GLY A 187 -15.84 -2.72 -13.14
C GLY A 187 -16.01 -3.14 -11.66
N ALA A 188 -16.17 -4.40 -11.38
CA ALA A 188 -16.58 -4.86 -10.03
C ALA A 188 -15.43 -4.87 -9.01
N GLY A 189 -14.19 -5.10 -9.44
CA GLY A 189 -13.03 -5.22 -8.56
C GLY A 189 -12.51 -3.90 -7.96
N TYR A 190 -12.95 -2.77 -8.50
CA TYR A 190 -12.46 -1.45 -8.11
C TYR A 190 -13.49 -0.60 -7.36
N LEU A 191 -14.62 -1.19 -6.95
CA LEU A 191 -15.60 -0.53 -6.09
C LEU A 191 -14.95 -0.18 -4.75
N VAL A 192 -15.06 1.08 -4.35
CA VAL A 192 -14.57 1.55 -3.04
C VAL A 192 -15.62 1.32 -1.97
N HIS A 193 -15.29 0.50 -0.97
CA HIS A 193 -16.12 0.24 0.20
C HIS A 193 -15.77 1.15 1.37
N THR A 194 -14.49 1.56 1.47
CA THR A 194 -13.97 2.36 2.59
C THR A 194 -13.14 3.53 2.09
N GLU A 195 -13.48 4.73 2.50
CA GLU A 195 -12.64 5.92 2.34
C GLU A 195 -11.74 6.07 3.56
N PHE A 196 -10.46 5.75 3.41
CA PHE A 196 -9.51 5.85 4.51
C PHE A 196 -9.12 7.30 4.79
N GLY A 197 -9.03 7.62 6.08
CA GLY A 197 -8.61 8.92 6.60
C GLY A 197 -7.39 8.82 7.52
N ALA A 198 -7.13 9.86 8.28
CA ALA A 198 -5.97 9.98 9.18
C ALA A 198 -5.89 8.89 10.25
N ASP A 199 -6.99 8.21 10.54
CA ASP A 199 -7.10 7.12 11.50
C ASP A 199 -6.94 5.71 10.90
N ALA A 200 -6.42 5.59 9.67
CA ALA A 200 -6.21 4.31 8.98
C ALA A 200 -5.36 3.31 9.79
N TRP A 201 -4.47 3.80 10.64
CA TRP A 201 -3.65 3.00 11.57
C TRP A 201 -4.46 2.17 12.58
N ARG A 202 -5.73 2.50 12.83
CA ARG A 202 -6.59 1.77 13.77
C ARG A 202 -6.99 0.39 13.24
N TRP A 203 -7.12 0.24 11.94
CA TRP A 203 -7.70 -0.93 11.31
C TRP A 203 -6.90 -2.21 11.57
N PRO A 204 -5.55 -2.21 11.47
CA PRO A 204 -4.78 -3.38 11.87
C PRO A 204 -4.93 -3.73 13.36
N LEU A 205 -5.03 -2.73 14.25
CA LEU A 205 -5.25 -3.00 15.68
C LEU A 205 -6.62 -3.66 15.92
N LEU A 206 -7.67 -3.23 15.22
CA LEU A 206 -8.98 -3.87 15.25
C LEU A 206 -8.94 -5.31 14.72
N ALA A 207 -8.04 -5.61 13.77
CA ALA A 207 -7.80 -6.95 13.24
C ALA A 207 -6.88 -7.81 14.15
N GLY A 208 -6.47 -7.29 15.30
CA GLY A 208 -5.71 -8.01 16.32
C GLY A 208 -4.19 -7.98 16.17
N PHE A 209 -3.63 -7.13 15.29
CA PHE A 209 -2.19 -6.91 15.26
C PHE A 209 -1.71 -6.27 16.57
N ALA A 210 -0.50 -6.63 17.02
CA ALA A 210 0.03 -6.16 18.29
C ALA A 210 0.55 -4.71 18.22
N GLU A 211 1.09 -4.31 17.07
CA GLU A 211 1.72 -3.02 16.86
C GLU A 211 1.50 -2.51 15.44
N VAL A 212 1.37 -1.20 15.29
CA VAL A 212 1.33 -0.53 13.98
C VAL A 212 2.37 0.60 13.97
N ARG A 213 3.26 0.56 12.99
CA ARG A 213 4.23 1.61 12.71
C ARG A 213 3.84 2.32 11.43
N ALA A 214 3.92 3.65 11.41
CA ALA A 214 3.75 4.45 10.20
C ALA A 214 5.11 4.94 9.69
N VAL A 215 5.32 4.85 8.39
CA VAL A 215 6.45 5.44 7.68
C VAL A 215 5.91 6.46 6.70
N ALA A 216 6.42 7.69 6.76
CA ALA A 216 6.05 8.75 5.85
C ALA A 216 7.24 9.11 4.94
N VAL A 217 6.97 9.29 3.65
CA VAL A 217 7.89 9.87 2.67
C VAL A 217 7.39 11.25 2.31
N GLU A 218 8.30 12.24 2.30
CA GLU A 218 7.95 13.66 2.13
C GLU A 218 6.74 14.08 3.00
N PRO A 219 6.86 13.98 4.34
CA PRO A 219 5.72 14.24 5.21
C PRO A 219 5.01 15.57 4.90
N PRO A 220 3.67 15.57 4.93
CA PRO A 220 2.75 14.47 5.26
C PRO A 220 2.29 13.65 4.04
N ALA A 221 2.98 13.74 2.89
CA ALA A 221 2.44 13.36 1.59
C ALA A 221 2.07 11.87 1.44
N ALA A 222 2.94 10.94 1.81
CA ALA A 222 2.64 9.53 1.62
C ALA A 222 3.01 8.69 2.83
N HIS A 223 2.10 7.79 3.22
CA HIS A 223 2.25 6.91 4.37
C HIS A 223 2.16 5.45 3.96
N ALA A 224 2.98 4.61 4.60
CA ALA A 224 2.81 3.16 4.62
C ALA A 224 2.73 2.70 6.08
N PHE A 225 1.96 1.66 6.31
CA PHE A 225 1.77 1.05 7.62
C PHE A 225 2.47 -0.30 7.67
N THR A 226 3.13 -0.58 8.78
CA THR A 226 3.69 -1.89 9.11
C THR A 226 2.96 -2.39 10.34
N ALA A 227 2.12 -3.40 10.17
CA ALA A 227 1.37 -4.04 11.24
C ALA A 227 2.09 -5.34 11.64
N ILE A 228 2.51 -5.45 12.90
CA ILE A 228 3.29 -6.58 13.42
C ILE A 228 2.37 -7.58 14.12
N ARG A 229 2.52 -8.85 13.76
CA ARG A 229 1.79 -9.95 14.41
C ARG A 229 2.31 -10.23 15.81
#